data_2b582db4eaa89de5ee0eb2088f89a059
#
_entry.id   2b582db4eaa89de5ee0eb2088f89a059
#
_cell.length_a   1.000
_cell.length_b   1.000
_cell.length_c   1.000
_cell.angle_alpha   90.00
_cell.angle_beta   90.00
_cell.angle_gamma   90.00
#
_symmetry.space_group_name_H-M   'P 1'
#
loop_
_entity.id
_entity.type
_entity.pdbx_description
1 polymer ?
#
loop_
_entity_poly.entity_id
_entity_poly.type
_entity_poly.pdbx_seq_one_letter_code
_entity_poly.pdbx_strand_id
1 'polypeptide(L)'
;MKTVIFLGVLLTTLGCTSTTRYTQQSPEIDLVKSGISNYVNGEWEDYSSNYADGASIFFNVTEESPATIQETIASQKLSVEPFSTYAFDREKDEYEMVVTDKGETWVNFWGTWKGTLAATGEEFVIPVHLTYQFVDGKIVKAFGYWNNAEIQMTLTELAKEAEEIAANQTSD
;
A
#
# COMPACT_ATOMS: atom_id res chain seq x y z
N MET A 1 54.33 -3.86 56.14
CA MET A 1 53.00 -4.11 55.54
C MET A 1 52.97 -3.30 54.26
N LYS A 2 52.95 -3.97 53.08
CA LYS A 2 52.84 -3.31 51.78
C LYS A 2 51.40 -3.45 51.31
N THR A 3 50.65 -2.36 51.24
CA THR A 3 49.27 -2.29 50.74
C THR A 3 49.30 -2.23 49.21
N VAL A 4 48.80 -3.28 48.54
CA VAL A 4 48.65 -3.31 47.08
C VAL A 4 47.23 -2.78 46.76
N ILE A 5 47.18 -1.62 46.11
CA ILE A 5 45.93 -1.05 45.63
C ILE A 5 45.64 -1.64 44.23
N PHE A 6 44.58 -2.47 44.10
CA PHE A 6 44.10 -2.97 42.82
C PHE A 6 43.21 -1.89 42.19
N LEU A 7 43.71 -1.27 41.12
CA LEU A 7 42.96 -0.32 40.32
C LEU A 7 42.16 -1.12 39.27
N GLY A 8 40.84 -1.33 39.55
CA GLY A 8 39.94 -2.00 38.64
C GLY A 8 39.63 -1.07 37.44
N VAL A 9 40.08 -1.43 36.24
CA VAL A 9 39.71 -0.76 34.99
C VAL A 9 38.31 -1.26 34.57
N LEU A 10 37.27 -0.41 34.71
CA LEU A 10 35.93 -0.65 34.24
C LEU A 10 35.90 -0.39 32.70
N LEU A 11 36.00 -1.46 31.90
CA LEU A 11 35.77 -1.37 30.44
C LEU A 11 34.27 -1.18 30.20
N THR A 12 33.82 0.03 29.90
CA THR A 12 32.50 0.30 29.34
C THR A 12 32.54 -0.06 27.84
N THR A 13 31.96 -1.20 27.46
CA THR A 13 31.71 -1.53 26.07
C THR A 13 30.57 -0.64 25.58
N LEU A 14 30.88 0.40 24.82
CA LEU A 14 29.92 1.14 24.00
C LEU A 14 29.45 0.17 22.91
N GLY A 15 28.35 -0.54 23.17
CA GLY A 15 27.65 -1.30 22.14
C GLY A 15 27.10 -0.32 21.12
N CYS A 16 27.72 -0.22 19.93
CA CYS A 16 27.08 0.36 18.78
C CYS A 16 25.81 -0.48 18.47
N THR A 17 24.64 -0.01 18.86
CA THR A 17 23.39 -0.50 18.32
C THR A 17 23.34 -0.04 16.85
N SER A 18 23.79 -0.89 15.92
CA SER A 18 23.55 -0.63 14.51
C SER A 18 22.04 -0.71 14.27
N THR A 19 21.39 0.41 14.06
CA THR A 19 20.00 0.45 13.62
C THR A 19 19.94 -0.32 12.29
N THR A 20 19.14 -1.38 12.23
CA THR A 20 18.93 -2.14 11.01
C THR A 20 18.29 -1.22 9.98
N ARG A 21 19.04 -0.87 8.93
CA ARG A 21 18.59 0.07 7.87
C ARG A 21 17.82 -0.62 6.76
N TYR A 22 17.82 -1.92 6.71
CA TYR A 22 17.11 -2.77 5.76
C TYR A 22 16.65 -4.04 6.44
N THR A 23 15.40 -4.42 6.24
CA THR A 23 14.86 -5.70 6.70
C THR A 23 13.64 -6.10 5.86
N GLN A 24 13.37 -7.40 5.81
CA GLN A 24 12.13 -7.96 5.25
C GLN A 24 11.14 -8.41 6.34
N GLN A 25 11.41 -8.04 7.61
CA GLN A 25 10.57 -8.36 8.75
C GLN A 25 10.59 -7.18 9.73
N SER A 26 9.45 -6.51 9.90
CA SER A 26 9.27 -5.43 10.86
C SER A 26 7.78 -5.22 11.17
N PRO A 27 7.46 -4.56 12.30
CA PRO A 27 6.07 -4.20 12.61
C PRO A 27 5.40 -3.36 11.51
N GLU A 28 6.14 -2.48 10.84
CA GLU A 28 5.65 -1.65 9.74
C GLU A 28 5.28 -2.49 8.52
N ILE A 29 6.08 -3.53 8.21
CA ILE A 29 5.76 -4.50 7.15
C ILE A 29 4.48 -5.26 7.50
N ASP A 30 4.32 -5.70 8.75
CA ASP A 30 3.12 -6.41 9.18
C ASP A 30 1.87 -5.51 9.09
N LEU A 31 2.03 -4.21 9.38
CA LEU A 31 0.96 -3.22 9.23
C LEU A 31 0.57 -3.04 7.75
N VAL A 32 1.54 -2.98 6.81
CA VAL A 32 1.25 -2.95 5.37
C VAL A 32 0.56 -4.22 4.91
N LYS A 33 1.00 -5.40 5.34
CA LYS A 33 0.32 -6.68 5.03
C LYS A 33 -1.12 -6.71 5.52
N SER A 34 -1.37 -6.20 6.74
CA SER A 34 -2.72 -6.03 7.28
C SER A 34 -3.55 -5.08 6.42
N GLY A 35 -3.00 -3.93 6.04
CA GLY A 35 -3.66 -2.96 5.16
C GLY A 35 -4.05 -3.56 3.81
N ILE A 36 -3.16 -4.32 3.16
CA ILE A 36 -3.47 -5.04 1.92
C ILE A 36 -4.64 -6.04 2.13
N SER A 37 -4.63 -6.76 3.28
CA SER A 37 -5.71 -7.69 3.63
C SER A 37 -7.04 -6.97 3.84
N ASN A 38 -7.03 -5.87 4.59
CA ASN A 38 -8.22 -5.05 4.87
C ASN A 38 -8.83 -4.47 3.58
N TYR A 39 -7.98 -4.02 2.63
CA TYR A 39 -8.42 -3.57 1.31
C TYR A 39 -9.14 -4.69 0.56
N VAL A 40 -8.57 -5.90 0.49
CA VAL A 40 -9.17 -7.05 -0.22
C VAL A 40 -10.47 -7.49 0.42
N ASN A 41 -10.56 -7.45 1.75
CA ASN A 41 -11.75 -7.84 2.52
C ASN A 41 -12.83 -6.74 2.59
N GLY A 42 -12.52 -5.51 2.16
CA GLY A 42 -13.40 -4.36 2.31
C GLY A 42 -13.54 -3.85 3.75
N GLU A 43 -12.54 -4.14 4.60
CA GLU A 43 -12.46 -3.73 6.00
C GLU A 43 -11.90 -2.30 6.10
N TRP A 44 -12.68 -1.33 5.58
CA TRP A 44 -12.22 0.04 5.33
C TRP A 44 -11.91 0.84 6.59
N GLU A 45 -12.56 0.54 7.71
CA GLU A 45 -12.28 1.18 9.00
C GLU A 45 -10.90 0.75 9.51
N ASP A 46 -10.62 -0.56 9.49
CA ASP A 46 -9.31 -1.11 9.88
C ASP A 46 -8.22 -0.65 8.91
N TYR A 47 -8.52 -0.59 7.60
CA TYR A 47 -7.61 -0.02 6.61
C TYR A 47 -7.24 1.42 6.94
N SER A 48 -8.23 2.27 7.24
CA SER A 48 -8.00 3.68 7.56
C SER A 48 -7.23 3.87 8.85
N SER A 49 -7.41 2.99 9.82
CA SER A 49 -6.76 3.06 11.14
C SER A 49 -5.23 2.95 11.08
N ASN A 50 -4.68 2.43 9.97
CA ASN A 50 -3.24 2.34 9.73
C ASN A 50 -2.58 3.70 9.46
N TYR A 51 -3.37 4.72 9.09
CA TYR A 51 -2.89 6.04 8.70
C TYR A 51 -2.97 7.03 9.86
N ALA A 52 -2.02 7.95 9.90
CA ALA A 52 -2.07 9.09 10.80
C ALA A 52 -3.14 10.11 10.35
N ASP A 53 -3.63 10.91 11.29
CA ASP A 53 -4.45 12.08 10.94
C ASP A 53 -3.67 13.01 10.02
N GLY A 54 -4.28 13.41 8.90
CA GLY A 54 -3.64 14.26 7.90
C GLY A 54 -2.58 13.58 7.03
N ALA A 55 -2.54 12.24 6.98
CA ALA A 55 -1.71 11.51 6.03
C ALA A 55 -2.01 11.92 4.59
N SER A 56 -0.98 11.97 3.75
CA SER A 56 -1.06 12.35 2.34
C SER A 56 -0.84 11.14 1.44
N ILE A 57 -1.78 10.87 0.54
CA ILE A 57 -1.75 9.71 -0.36
C ILE A 57 -1.64 10.17 -1.81
N PHE A 58 -0.72 9.55 -2.56
CA PHE A 58 -0.36 9.90 -3.95
C PHE A 58 -0.43 8.65 -4.84
N PHE A 59 -1.65 8.16 -5.11
CA PHE A 59 -1.88 6.99 -5.97
C PHE A 59 -2.05 7.42 -7.42
N ASN A 60 -1.03 7.12 -8.26
CA ASN A 60 -0.95 7.53 -9.67
C ASN A 60 -1.07 9.05 -9.92
N VAL A 61 -0.72 9.85 -8.93
CA VAL A 61 -0.69 11.33 -9.01
C VAL A 61 0.63 11.89 -8.50
N THR A 62 0.92 13.14 -8.84
CA THR A 62 2.08 13.86 -8.32
C THR A 62 1.84 14.39 -6.91
N GLU A 63 2.91 14.82 -6.22
CA GLU A 63 2.82 15.41 -4.88
C GLU A 63 2.04 16.74 -4.83
N GLU A 64 1.68 17.30 -5.96
CA GLU A 64 0.84 18.52 -6.04
C GLU A 64 -0.65 18.23 -5.77
N SER A 65 -1.06 16.95 -5.80
CA SER A 65 -2.46 16.54 -5.67
C SER A 65 -2.63 15.40 -4.64
N PRO A 66 -2.32 15.65 -3.35
CA PRO A 66 -2.51 14.66 -2.32
C PRO A 66 -4.00 14.37 -2.08
N ALA A 67 -4.34 13.10 -1.87
CA ALA A 67 -5.63 12.69 -1.35
C ALA A 67 -5.56 12.43 0.15
N THR A 68 -6.65 12.61 0.85
CA THR A 68 -6.86 12.13 2.21
C THR A 68 -7.16 10.63 2.21
N ILE A 69 -7.06 9.97 3.37
CA ILE A 69 -7.42 8.54 3.48
C ILE A 69 -8.91 8.31 3.15
N GLN A 70 -9.81 9.22 3.50
CA GLN A 70 -11.23 9.13 3.20
C GLN A 70 -11.52 9.23 1.70
N GLU A 71 -10.89 10.17 0.99
CA GLU A 71 -10.98 10.29 -0.46
C GLU A 71 -10.40 9.06 -1.16
N THR A 72 -9.27 8.55 -0.66
CA THR A 72 -8.65 7.33 -1.17
C THR A 72 -9.58 6.14 -1.04
N ILE A 73 -10.20 5.91 0.13
CA ILE A 73 -11.16 4.84 0.36
C ILE A 73 -12.37 4.98 -0.57
N ALA A 74 -12.91 6.17 -0.73
CA ALA A 74 -14.04 6.41 -1.62
C ALA A 74 -13.68 6.03 -3.08
N SER A 75 -12.50 6.44 -3.54
CA SER A 75 -11.99 6.10 -4.87
C SER A 75 -11.75 4.59 -5.03
N GLN A 76 -11.15 3.94 -4.03
CA GLN A 76 -10.89 2.50 -4.06
C GLN A 76 -12.18 1.68 -4.12
N LYS A 77 -13.21 2.03 -3.33
CA LYS A 77 -14.52 1.39 -3.37
C LYS A 77 -15.13 1.45 -4.78
N LEU A 78 -15.13 2.63 -5.40
CA LEU A 78 -15.62 2.81 -6.76
C LEU A 78 -14.80 2.00 -7.78
N SER A 79 -13.49 1.94 -7.61
CA SER A 79 -12.60 1.25 -8.55
C SER A 79 -12.78 -0.27 -8.54
N VAL A 80 -13.20 -0.86 -7.43
CA VAL A 80 -13.41 -2.31 -7.30
C VAL A 80 -14.87 -2.73 -7.52
N GLU A 81 -15.81 -1.80 -7.53
CA GLU A 81 -17.25 -2.05 -7.72
C GLU A 81 -17.57 -2.88 -8.98
N PRO A 82 -16.92 -2.67 -10.16
CA PRO A 82 -17.19 -3.45 -11.35
C PRO A 82 -16.73 -4.91 -11.30
N PHE A 83 -15.96 -5.31 -10.28
CA PHE A 83 -15.34 -6.62 -10.20
C PHE A 83 -16.14 -7.58 -9.31
N SER A 84 -16.36 -8.81 -9.80
CA SER A 84 -16.96 -9.89 -9.02
C SER A 84 -16.00 -10.45 -7.97
N THR A 85 -14.69 -10.44 -8.29
CA THR A 85 -13.59 -10.82 -7.38
C THR A 85 -12.39 -9.96 -7.62
N TYR A 86 -11.65 -9.65 -6.57
CA TYR A 86 -10.32 -9.03 -6.67
C TYR A 86 -9.45 -9.46 -5.49
N ALA A 87 -8.13 -9.56 -5.73
CA ALA A 87 -7.15 -9.96 -4.73
C ALA A 87 -5.72 -9.60 -5.16
N PHE A 88 -4.79 -9.65 -4.21
CA PHE A 88 -3.36 -9.73 -4.51
C PHE A 88 -2.88 -11.19 -4.54
N ASP A 89 -1.91 -11.51 -5.40
CA ASP A 89 -1.26 -12.83 -5.48
C ASP A 89 -0.23 -12.95 -4.33
N ARG A 90 -0.73 -13.37 -3.15
CA ARG A 90 0.01 -13.37 -1.88
C ARG A 90 1.31 -14.20 -1.92
N GLU A 91 1.43 -15.15 -2.83
CA GLU A 91 2.65 -15.96 -2.98
C GLU A 91 3.79 -15.18 -3.66
N LYS A 92 3.47 -14.11 -4.37
CA LYS A 92 4.41 -13.25 -5.10
C LYS A 92 4.61 -11.88 -4.49
N ASP A 93 3.94 -11.61 -3.38
CA ASP A 93 4.08 -10.34 -2.67
C ASP A 93 5.47 -10.21 -2.05
N GLU A 94 6.16 -9.11 -2.35
CA GLU A 94 7.46 -8.78 -1.78
C GLU A 94 7.35 -7.52 -0.93
N TYR A 95 8.03 -7.55 0.22
CA TYR A 95 8.04 -6.45 1.19
C TYR A 95 9.46 -6.18 1.66
N GLU A 96 9.80 -4.91 1.80
CA GLU A 96 11.02 -4.48 2.48
C GLU A 96 10.78 -3.20 3.27
N MET A 97 11.49 -3.05 4.37
CA MET A 97 11.56 -1.82 5.14
C MET A 97 12.97 -1.26 5.05
N VAL A 98 13.08 0.04 4.80
CA VAL A 98 14.33 0.77 4.75
C VAL A 98 14.29 1.98 5.67
N VAL A 99 15.44 2.29 6.30
CA VAL A 99 15.66 3.55 7.00
C VAL A 99 16.64 4.39 6.20
N THR A 100 16.18 5.55 5.73
CA THR A 100 16.98 6.47 4.91
C THR A 100 18.11 7.12 5.70
N ASP A 101 19.03 7.80 5.02
CA ASP A 101 20.10 8.61 5.66
C ASP A 101 19.54 9.78 6.49
N LYS A 102 18.29 10.17 6.26
CA LYS A 102 17.56 11.18 7.02
C LYS A 102 16.85 10.60 8.25
N GLY A 103 16.92 9.28 8.49
CA GLY A 103 16.23 8.59 9.56
C GLY A 103 14.74 8.32 9.29
N GLU A 104 14.29 8.49 8.05
CA GLU A 104 12.91 8.21 7.65
C GLU A 104 12.70 6.71 7.46
N THR A 105 11.64 6.15 8.03
CA THR A 105 11.27 4.74 7.85
C THR A 105 10.27 4.61 6.70
N TRP A 106 10.60 3.76 5.74
CA TRP A 106 9.78 3.47 4.57
C TRP A 106 9.57 1.97 4.41
N VAL A 107 8.35 1.58 4.01
CA VAL A 107 8.05 0.21 3.59
C VAL A 107 7.67 0.22 2.12
N ASN A 108 8.35 -0.62 1.34
CA ASN A 108 8.06 -0.88 -0.05
C ASN A 108 7.30 -2.20 -0.19
N PHE A 109 6.34 -2.21 -1.09
CA PHE A 109 5.54 -3.37 -1.47
C PHE A 109 5.53 -3.52 -2.98
N TRP A 110 5.84 -4.71 -3.47
CA TRP A 110 5.62 -5.14 -4.84
C TRP A 110 4.66 -6.30 -4.84
N GLY A 111 3.58 -6.17 -5.59
CA GLY A 111 2.55 -7.20 -5.67
C GLY A 111 1.90 -7.26 -7.03
N THR A 112 1.10 -8.28 -7.24
CA THR A 112 0.29 -8.47 -8.42
C THR A 112 -1.18 -8.47 -8.02
N TRP A 113 -1.90 -7.42 -8.42
CA TRP A 113 -3.34 -7.34 -8.27
C TRP A 113 -4.01 -8.12 -9.39
N LYS A 114 -5.06 -8.87 -9.06
CA LYS A 114 -5.91 -9.62 -10.00
C LYS A 114 -7.35 -9.26 -9.73
N GLY A 115 -8.14 -9.09 -10.80
CA GLY A 115 -9.58 -8.86 -10.69
C GLY A 115 -10.34 -9.46 -11.84
N THR A 116 -11.56 -9.97 -11.58
CA THR A 116 -12.46 -10.53 -12.59
C THR A 116 -13.64 -9.58 -12.77
N LEU A 117 -13.83 -9.03 -13.95
CA LEU A 117 -14.91 -8.10 -14.26
C LEU A 117 -16.26 -8.81 -14.21
N ALA A 118 -17.20 -8.30 -13.44
CA ALA A 118 -18.50 -8.95 -13.23
C ALA A 118 -19.35 -9.04 -14.53
N ALA A 119 -19.23 -8.04 -15.40
CA ALA A 119 -20.03 -7.95 -16.62
C ALA A 119 -19.61 -8.97 -17.71
N THR A 120 -18.31 -9.29 -17.81
CA THR A 120 -17.76 -10.11 -18.90
C THR A 120 -17.09 -11.38 -18.45
N GLY A 121 -16.69 -11.46 -17.18
CA GLY A 121 -15.80 -12.52 -16.67
C GLY A 121 -14.34 -12.37 -17.09
N GLU A 122 -13.97 -11.24 -17.70
CA GLU A 122 -12.59 -10.95 -18.10
C GLU A 122 -11.69 -10.77 -16.87
N GLU A 123 -10.50 -11.36 -16.92
CA GLU A 123 -9.50 -11.29 -15.85
C GLU A 123 -8.41 -10.27 -16.19
N PHE A 124 -8.12 -9.40 -15.22
CA PHE A 124 -7.04 -8.42 -15.29
C PHE A 124 -5.94 -8.78 -14.29
N VAL A 125 -4.68 -8.60 -14.72
CA VAL A 125 -3.49 -8.87 -13.91
C VAL A 125 -2.58 -7.65 -13.98
N ILE A 126 -2.43 -6.94 -12.87
CA ILE A 126 -1.75 -5.65 -12.82
C ILE A 126 -0.60 -5.70 -11.81
N PRO A 127 0.65 -5.41 -12.22
CA PRO A 127 1.74 -5.18 -11.29
C PRO A 127 1.51 -3.87 -10.53
N VAL A 128 1.70 -3.91 -9.22
CA VAL A 128 1.50 -2.78 -8.32
C VAL A 128 2.76 -2.56 -7.50
N HIS A 129 3.19 -1.31 -7.40
CA HIS A 129 4.19 -0.88 -6.43
C HIS A 129 3.60 0.15 -5.49
N LEU A 130 3.74 -0.08 -4.18
CA LEU A 130 3.33 0.86 -3.14
C LEU A 130 4.53 1.15 -2.24
N THR A 131 4.64 2.39 -1.75
CA THR A 131 5.63 2.75 -0.74
C THR A 131 5.00 3.65 0.31
N TYR A 132 5.34 3.40 1.57
CA TYR A 132 4.71 4.03 2.73
C TYR A 132 5.76 4.60 3.67
N GLN A 133 5.63 5.86 4.03
CA GLN A 133 6.43 6.49 5.08
C GLN A 133 5.75 6.34 6.43
N PHE A 134 6.54 5.93 7.42
CA PHE A 134 6.07 5.72 8.79
C PHE A 134 6.64 6.76 9.76
N VAL A 135 5.77 7.24 10.67
CA VAL A 135 6.15 8.00 11.85
C VAL A 135 5.32 7.45 13.02
N ASP A 136 5.97 7.12 14.12
CA ASP A 136 5.34 6.62 15.34
C ASP A 136 4.34 5.46 15.10
N GLY A 137 4.70 4.53 14.21
CA GLY A 137 3.91 3.34 13.88
C GLY A 137 2.67 3.60 13.04
N LYS A 138 2.53 4.79 12.43
CA LYS A 138 1.44 5.16 11.53
C LYS A 138 1.97 5.57 10.17
N ILE A 139 1.19 5.33 9.12
CA ILE A 139 1.48 5.81 7.77
C ILE A 139 1.17 7.30 7.70
N VAL A 140 2.16 8.11 7.37
CA VAL A 140 2.01 9.57 7.18
C VAL A 140 2.01 9.96 5.70
N LYS A 141 2.59 9.11 4.84
CA LYS A 141 2.64 9.32 3.40
C LYS A 141 2.58 7.99 2.67
N ALA A 142 1.85 7.92 1.57
CA ALA A 142 1.77 6.74 0.72
C ALA A 142 1.86 7.13 -0.76
N PHE A 143 2.67 6.41 -1.52
CA PHE A 143 2.70 6.50 -2.98
C PHE A 143 2.30 5.16 -3.58
N GLY A 144 1.64 5.18 -4.73
CA GLY A 144 1.26 3.96 -5.43
C GLY A 144 1.33 4.16 -6.93
N TYR A 145 1.84 3.14 -7.62
CA TYR A 145 2.07 3.15 -9.06
C TYR A 145 1.59 1.84 -9.68
N TRP A 146 0.65 1.94 -10.63
CA TRP A 146 0.14 0.83 -11.42
C TRP A 146 -0.46 1.34 -12.72
N ASN A 147 -0.62 0.47 -13.69
CA ASN A 147 -1.26 0.81 -14.96
C ASN A 147 -2.65 0.15 -15.03
N ASN A 148 -3.70 0.94 -14.98
CA ASN A 148 -5.09 0.51 -15.11
C ASN A 148 -5.71 0.86 -16.48
N ALA A 149 -4.91 1.21 -17.47
CA ALA A 149 -5.40 1.67 -18.78
C ALA A 149 -6.29 0.63 -19.47
N GLU A 150 -5.94 -0.64 -19.41
CA GLU A 150 -6.70 -1.74 -20.00
C GLU A 150 -8.10 -1.85 -19.37
N ILE A 151 -8.18 -1.81 -18.03
CA ILE A 151 -9.47 -1.78 -17.31
C ILE A 151 -10.31 -0.59 -17.76
N GLN A 152 -9.72 0.61 -17.83
CA GLN A 152 -10.45 1.82 -18.21
C GLN A 152 -10.96 1.76 -19.65
N MET A 153 -10.19 1.17 -20.55
CA MET A 153 -10.62 0.96 -21.95
C MET A 153 -11.80 0.00 -22.02
N THR A 154 -11.71 -1.16 -21.37
CA THR A 154 -12.80 -2.16 -21.34
C THR A 154 -14.08 -1.58 -20.73
N LEU A 155 -13.99 -0.87 -19.58
CA LEU A 155 -15.16 -0.23 -18.97
C LEU A 155 -15.79 0.86 -19.87
N THR A 156 -14.97 1.60 -20.61
CA THR A 156 -15.46 2.62 -21.55
C THR A 156 -16.19 1.98 -22.72
N GLU A 157 -15.70 0.87 -23.26
CA GLU A 157 -16.36 0.12 -24.34
C GLU A 157 -17.68 -0.46 -23.88
N LEU A 158 -17.74 -1.09 -22.72
CA LEU A 158 -18.99 -1.61 -22.14
C LEU A 158 -20.03 -0.51 -21.91
N ALA A 159 -19.62 0.67 -21.46
CA ALA A 159 -20.53 1.79 -21.30
C ALA A 159 -21.14 2.26 -22.62
N LYS A 160 -20.34 2.33 -23.70
CA LYS A 160 -20.82 2.68 -25.05
C LYS A 160 -21.80 1.65 -25.60
N GLU A 161 -21.49 0.35 -25.46
CA GLU A 161 -22.38 -0.72 -25.89
C GLU A 161 -23.73 -0.65 -25.16
N ALA A 162 -23.71 -0.38 -23.86
CA ALA A 162 -24.94 -0.22 -23.09
C ALA A 162 -25.79 0.98 -23.54
N GLU A 163 -25.15 2.12 -23.86
CA GLU A 163 -25.84 3.31 -24.42
C GLU A 163 -26.45 3.03 -25.79
N GLU A 164 -25.76 2.33 -26.67
CA GLU A 164 -26.26 1.96 -28.02
C GLU A 164 -27.47 1.03 -27.95
N ILE A 165 -27.42 0.03 -27.03
CA ILE A 165 -28.56 -0.87 -26.80
C ILE A 165 -29.77 -0.10 -26.28
N ALA A 166 -29.58 0.80 -25.32
CA ALA A 166 -30.68 1.62 -24.77
C ALA A 166 -31.30 2.55 -25.83
N ALA A 167 -30.47 3.18 -26.69
CA ALA A 167 -30.94 4.04 -27.77
C ALA A 167 -31.79 3.27 -28.80
N ASN A 168 -31.41 2.06 -29.14
CA ASN A 168 -32.15 1.21 -30.09
C ASN A 168 -33.50 0.75 -29.54
N GLN A 169 -33.57 0.48 -28.22
CA GLN A 169 -34.83 0.07 -27.56
C GLN A 169 -35.87 1.20 -27.44
N THR A 170 -35.42 2.46 -27.46
CA THR A 170 -36.34 3.63 -27.36
C THR A 170 -36.81 4.10 -28.73
N SER A 171 -36.35 3.49 -29.84
CA SER A 171 -36.69 3.87 -31.20
C SER A 171 -37.76 2.99 -31.86
N ASP A 172 -38.21 1.94 -31.15
CA ASP A 172 -39.29 1.03 -31.52
C ASP A 172 -40.55 1.35 -30.71
#